data_91452a065cd88f597bc399ea64b93c00
#
_entry.id   91452a065cd88f597bc399ea64b93c00
#
_cell.length_a   1.000
_cell.length_b   1.000
_cell.length_c   1.000
_cell.angle_alpha   90.00
_cell.angle_beta   90.00
_cell.angle_gamma   90.00
#
_symmetry.space_group_name_H-M   'P 1'
#
loop_
_entity.id
_entity.type
_entity.pdbx_description
1 polymer ?
#
loop_
_entity_poly.entity_id
_entity_poly.type
_entity_poly.pdbx_seq_one_letter_code
_entity_poly.pdbx_strand_id
1 'polypeptide(L)'
;MSATDPILIEVPEEIRSERLLLAVPRAGVGPLLHEAVAESMDRIKPWLPWAQEQPSLEECEIRMRRMHAAFIRREDLPYLIFDREREGRRLLGGAGLHRMDWGVRRFEIGYWIRTSAEGKGYVVETVNALADMCFQQLGARRVDIRSDENNLRSRAVAERCGFKLESIVQNESLSAAGEPRNMCVYVKLGL
;
A
#
# COMPACT_ATOMS: atom_id res chain seq x y z
N MET A 1 -3.80 -25.86 -18.61
CA MET A 1 -4.62 -24.67 -18.88
C MET A 1 -3.67 -23.49 -18.98
N SER A 2 -3.68 -22.76 -20.09
CA SER A 2 -2.87 -21.54 -20.26
C SER A 2 -3.27 -20.55 -19.18
N ALA A 3 -2.30 -20.02 -18.43
CA ALA A 3 -2.57 -18.96 -17.44
C ALA A 3 -3.13 -17.75 -18.19
N THR A 4 -4.25 -17.21 -17.74
CA THR A 4 -4.82 -15.96 -18.28
C THR A 4 -3.79 -14.84 -18.09
N ASP A 5 -3.50 -14.08 -19.15
CA ASP A 5 -2.63 -12.91 -19.04
C ASP A 5 -3.21 -11.96 -17.98
N PRO A 6 -2.41 -11.54 -16.98
CA PRO A 6 -2.88 -10.67 -15.92
C PRO A 6 -3.56 -9.38 -16.39
N ILE A 7 -3.20 -8.88 -17.55
CA ILE A 7 -3.77 -7.65 -18.12
C ILE A 7 -5.28 -7.78 -18.40
N LEU A 8 -5.78 -9.00 -18.59
CA LEU A 8 -7.20 -9.30 -18.82
C LEU A 8 -8.00 -9.46 -17.54
N ILE A 9 -7.32 -9.45 -16.37
CA ILE A 9 -8.00 -9.58 -15.09
C ILE A 9 -8.63 -8.22 -14.73
N GLU A 10 -9.91 -8.23 -14.47
CA GLU A 10 -10.60 -7.05 -13.98
C GLU A 10 -10.16 -6.75 -12.55
N VAL A 11 -9.72 -5.52 -12.32
CA VAL A 11 -9.33 -5.00 -11.01
C VAL A 11 -10.06 -3.68 -10.80
N PRO A 12 -10.78 -3.50 -9.68
CA PRO A 12 -11.55 -2.28 -9.46
C PRO A 12 -10.63 -1.07 -9.38
N GLU A 13 -10.99 0.01 -10.06
CA GLU A 13 -10.26 1.28 -10.00
C GLU A 13 -10.61 2.09 -8.74
N GLU A 14 -11.73 1.78 -8.11
CA GLU A 14 -12.18 2.36 -6.83
C GLU A 14 -12.65 1.25 -5.89
N ILE A 15 -12.24 1.35 -4.63
CA ILE A 15 -12.73 0.50 -3.54
C ILE A 15 -13.30 1.44 -2.47
N ARG A 16 -14.52 1.18 -2.05
CA ARG A 16 -15.22 2.00 -1.06
C ARG A 16 -15.38 1.22 0.23
N SER A 17 -14.97 1.81 1.34
CA SER A 17 -15.23 1.33 2.68
C SER A 17 -16.18 2.28 3.41
N GLU A 18 -16.34 2.13 4.70
CA GLU A 18 -17.24 2.98 5.50
C GLU A 18 -16.85 4.47 5.39
N ARG A 19 -15.58 4.79 5.63
CA ARG A 19 -15.07 6.17 5.69
C ARG A 19 -14.13 6.53 4.56
N LEU A 20 -13.66 5.54 3.77
CA LEU A 20 -12.58 5.75 2.82
C LEU A 20 -13.01 5.45 1.38
N LEU A 21 -12.37 6.16 0.46
CA LEU A 21 -12.31 5.84 -0.95
C LEU A 21 -10.84 5.54 -1.30
N LEU A 22 -10.56 4.31 -1.72
CA LEU A 22 -9.31 3.95 -2.34
C LEU A 22 -9.48 4.10 -3.85
N ALA A 23 -8.68 4.94 -4.49
CA ALA A 23 -8.78 5.18 -5.93
C ALA A 23 -7.42 5.06 -6.61
N VAL A 24 -7.40 4.54 -7.81
CA VAL A 24 -6.19 4.42 -8.63
C VAL A 24 -5.61 5.81 -8.89
N PRO A 25 -4.28 5.99 -8.76
CA PRO A 25 -3.62 7.26 -9.07
C PRO A 25 -3.93 7.74 -10.50
N ARG A 26 -4.16 9.04 -10.64
CA ARG A 26 -4.44 9.69 -11.93
C ARG A 26 -3.56 10.92 -12.10
N ALA A 27 -3.40 11.36 -13.35
CA ALA A 27 -2.81 12.65 -13.65
C ALA A 27 -3.56 13.79 -12.96
N GLY A 28 -2.84 14.79 -12.49
CA GLY A 28 -3.39 15.96 -11.78
C GLY A 28 -3.51 15.78 -10.26
N VAL A 29 -3.20 14.60 -9.71
CA VAL A 29 -3.25 14.35 -8.25
C VAL A 29 -1.89 14.59 -7.58
N GLY A 30 -0.84 14.88 -8.34
CA GLY A 30 0.49 15.18 -7.83
C GLY A 30 0.54 16.20 -6.69
N PRO A 31 -0.17 17.34 -6.78
CA PRO A 31 -0.20 18.34 -5.69
C PRO A 31 -0.72 17.80 -4.35
N LEU A 32 -1.73 16.93 -4.36
CA LEU A 32 -2.26 16.31 -3.14
C LEU A 32 -1.24 15.32 -2.53
N LEU A 33 -0.52 14.58 -3.39
CA LEU A 33 0.56 13.71 -2.92
C LEU A 33 1.69 14.54 -2.30
N HIS A 34 2.12 15.60 -2.96
CA HIS A 34 3.17 16.49 -2.47
C HIS A 34 2.83 17.03 -1.07
N GLU A 35 1.62 17.56 -0.88
CA GLU A 35 1.15 18.07 0.42
C GLU A 35 1.18 16.97 1.50
N ALA A 36 0.62 15.78 1.20
CA ALA A 36 0.54 14.70 2.15
C ALA A 36 1.92 14.13 2.53
N VAL A 37 2.86 14.06 1.57
CA VAL A 37 4.24 13.62 1.81
C VAL A 37 5.00 14.67 2.61
N ALA A 38 4.90 15.96 2.26
CA ALA A 38 5.57 17.05 2.97
C ALA A 38 5.20 17.08 4.47
N GLU A 39 3.91 16.91 4.79
CA GLU A 39 3.43 16.82 6.16
C GLU A 39 4.02 15.61 6.92
N SER A 40 4.41 14.56 6.20
CA SER A 40 4.63 13.24 6.79
C SER A 40 6.08 12.77 6.75
N MET A 41 7.00 13.56 6.18
CA MET A 41 8.39 13.15 5.92
C MET A 41 9.06 12.52 7.13
N ASP A 42 8.99 13.14 8.31
CA ASP A 42 9.64 12.63 9.53
C ASP A 42 9.10 11.27 9.97
N ARG A 43 7.86 10.97 9.60
CA ARG A 43 7.18 9.72 9.98
C ARG A 43 7.40 8.59 9.01
N ILE A 44 7.49 8.90 7.71
CA ILE A 44 7.61 7.90 6.64
C ILE A 44 9.05 7.63 6.23
N LYS A 45 9.93 8.63 6.35
CA LYS A 45 11.35 8.52 5.96
C LYS A 45 12.09 7.30 6.57
N PRO A 46 11.92 6.96 7.86
CA PRO A 46 12.60 5.81 8.44
C PRO A 46 12.22 4.46 7.81
N TRP A 47 11.03 4.38 7.19
CA TRP A 47 10.43 3.11 6.78
C TRP A 47 10.34 2.93 5.27
N LEU A 48 10.24 4.05 4.52
CA LEU A 48 9.95 4.02 3.10
C LEU A 48 11.18 4.45 2.26
N PRO A 49 11.80 3.53 1.52
CA PRO A 49 13.01 3.84 0.73
C PRO A 49 12.82 4.98 -0.28
N TRP A 50 11.60 5.18 -0.77
CA TRP A 50 11.27 6.23 -1.72
C TRP A 50 11.08 7.62 -1.10
N ALA A 51 10.97 7.72 0.23
CA ALA A 51 10.70 8.96 0.97
C ALA A 51 11.95 9.50 1.68
N GLN A 52 13.13 9.41 1.04
CA GLN A 52 14.37 9.87 1.67
C GLN A 52 14.55 11.39 1.59
N GLU A 53 14.02 12.00 0.53
CA GLU A 53 13.94 13.45 0.33
C GLU A 53 12.51 13.83 -0.03
N GLN A 54 12.13 15.08 0.26
CA GLN A 54 10.84 15.58 -0.13
C GLN A 54 10.79 15.71 -1.65
N PRO A 55 9.87 15.00 -2.33
CA PRO A 55 9.75 15.11 -3.78
C PRO A 55 9.21 16.48 -4.19
N SER A 56 9.60 16.97 -5.33
CA SER A 56 9.00 18.15 -5.98
C SER A 56 7.58 17.86 -6.45
N LEU A 57 6.83 18.92 -6.78
CA LEU A 57 5.49 18.80 -7.39
C LEU A 57 5.53 17.99 -8.71
N GLU A 58 6.55 18.22 -9.53
CA GLU A 58 6.73 17.51 -10.80
C GLU A 58 7.00 16.03 -10.57
N GLU A 59 7.88 15.68 -9.65
CA GLU A 59 8.15 14.27 -9.29
C GLU A 59 6.91 13.57 -8.74
N CYS A 60 6.10 14.27 -7.95
CA CYS A 60 4.82 13.73 -7.49
C CYS A 60 3.87 13.45 -8.66
N GLU A 61 3.75 14.37 -9.62
CA GLU A 61 2.91 14.19 -10.80
C GLU A 61 3.43 13.05 -11.70
N ILE A 62 4.75 12.98 -11.93
CA ILE A 62 5.39 11.86 -12.65
C ILE A 62 5.08 10.53 -11.96
N ARG A 63 5.17 10.48 -10.64
CA ARG A 63 4.85 9.28 -9.85
C ARG A 63 3.39 8.87 -10.06
N MET A 64 2.43 9.79 -10.01
CA MET A 64 1.00 9.46 -10.23
C MET A 64 0.77 8.82 -11.60
N ARG A 65 1.37 9.36 -12.64
CA ARG A 65 1.27 8.83 -14.01
C ARG A 65 1.93 7.45 -14.14
N ARG A 66 3.10 7.25 -13.55
CA ARG A 66 3.80 5.96 -13.56
C ARG A 66 3.02 4.88 -12.81
N MET A 67 2.47 5.22 -11.63
CA MET A 67 1.65 4.31 -10.84
C MET A 67 0.37 3.93 -11.60
N HIS A 68 -0.28 4.87 -12.29
CA HIS A 68 -1.42 4.58 -13.16
C HIS A 68 -1.04 3.61 -14.29
N ALA A 69 0.07 3.85 -14.96
CA ALA A 69 0.55 2.96 -16.02
C ALA A 69 0.86 1.54 -15.50
N ALA A 70 1.48 1.41 -14.33
CA ALA A 70 1.73 0.12 -13.69
C ALA A 70 0.43 -0.62 -13.34
N PHE A 71 -0.60 0.11 -12.85
CA PHE A 71 -1.92 -0.45 -12.60
C PHE A 71 -2.54 -1.04 -13.86
N ILE A 72 -2.52 -0.31 -14.97
CA ILE A 72 -3.07 -0.79 -16.25
C ILE A 72 -2.34 -2.06 -16.71
N ARG A 73 -1.01 -2.11 -16.59
CA ARG A 73 -0.20 -3.28 -16.97
C ARG A 73 -0.25 -4.43 -15.98
N ARG A 74 -0.94 -4.28 -14.83
CA ARG A 74 -0.98 -5.29 -13.75
C ARG A 74 0.40 -5.63 -13.17
N GLU A 75 1.34 -4.71 -13.29
CA GLU A 75 2.69 -4.80 -12.70
C GLU A 75 2.68 -4.42 -11.22
N ASP A 76 1.79 -3.50 -10.86
CA ASP A 76 1.55 -3.02 -9.51
C ASP A 76 0.12 -2.51 -9.42
N LEU A 77 -0.53 -2.62 -8.26
CA LEU A 77 -1.91 -2.15 -8.08
C LEU A 77 -1.98 -1.08 -6.97
N PRO A 78 -1.48 0.13 -7.26
CA PRO A 78 -1.47 1.21 -6.29
C PRO A 78 -2.84 1.88 -6.15
N TYR A 79 -3.16 2.29 -4.93
CA TYR A 79 -4.32 3.09 -4.59
C TYR A 79 -3.93 4.28 -3.72
N LEU A 80 -4.60 5.39 -3.92
CA LEU A 80 -4.59 6.55 -3.04
C LEU A 80 -5.77 6.46 -2.08
N ILE A 81 -5.53 6.78 -0.82
CA ILE A 81 -6.53 6.73 0.24
C ILE A 81 -7.12 8.12 0.42
N PHE A 82 -8.41 8.27 0.18
CA PHE A 82 -9.15 9.53 0.36
C PHE A 82 -10.18 9.42 1.47
N ASP A 83 -10.42 10.55 2.17
CA ASP A 83 -11.56 10.71 3.07
C ASP A 83 -12.85 10.86 2.24
N ARG A 84 -13.86 10.02 2.49
CA ARG A 84 -15.14 10.06 1.77
C ARG A 84 -16.06 11.17 2.22
N GLU A 85 -15.94 11.56 3.48
CA GLU A 85 -16.87 12.50 4.10
C GLU A 85 -16.52 13.97 3.85
N ARG A 86 -15.30 14.23 3.38
CA ARG A 86 -14.84 15.60 3.13
C ARG A 86 -15.10 16.05 1.70
N GLU A 87 -15.82 17.15 1.55
CA GLU A 87 -15.80 17.92 0.31
C GLU A 87 -14.34 18.30 -0.03
N GLY A 88 -13.93 18.07 -1.29
CA GLY A 88 -12.57 18.36 -1.75
C GLY A 88 -11.56 17.22 -1.67
N ARG A 89 -12.00 15.97 -1.43
CA ARG A 89 -11.17 14.75 -1.51
C ARG A 89 -9.77 14.91 -0.89
N ARG A 90 -9.69 15.00 0.43
CA ARG A 90 -8.40 15.05 1.12
C ARG A 90 -7.66 13.73 0.95
N LEU A 91 -6.42 13.78 0.44
CA LEU A 91 -5.55 12.62 0.39
C LEU A 91 -5.05 12.29 1.81
N LEU A 92 -5.31 11.09 2.28
CA LEU A 92 -4.89 10.60 3.59
C LEU A 92 -3.60 9.79 3.53
N GLY A 93 -3.29 9.17 2.38
CA GLY A 93 -2.12 8.31 2.23
C GLY A 93 -2.17 7.48 0.95
N GLY A 94 -1.40 6.42 0.91
CA GLY A 94 -1.38 5.47 -0.18
C GLY A 94 -1.29 4.03 0.31
N ALA A 95 -1.84 3.14 -0.48
CA ALA A 95 -1.74 1.70 -0.28
C ALA A 95 -1.71 0.99 -1.63
N GLY A 96 -1.47 -0.31 -1.64
CA GLY A 96 -1.51 -1.07 -2.89
C GLY A 96 -1.15 -2.51 -2.72
N LEU A 97 -1.24 -3.25 -3.82
CA LEU A 97 -0.74 -4.61 -3.93
C LEU A 97 0.55 -4.59 -4.72
N HIS A 98 1.60 -5.10 -4.10
CA HIS A 98 2.96 -5.13 -4.61
C HIS A 98 3.48 -6.56 -4.72
N ARG A 99 4.64 -6.76 -5.34
CA ARG A 99 5.30 -8.07 -5.45
C ARG A 99 4.33 -9.21 -5.80
N MET A 100 3.46 -8.92 -6.75
CA MET A 100 2.38 -9.82 -7.13
C MET A 100 2.89 -11.05 -7.88
N ASP A 101 2.39 -12.21 -7.50
CA ASP A 101 2.54 -13.45 -8.27
C ASP A 101 1.15 -13.92 -8.69
N TRP A 102 0.82 -13.66 -9.95
CA TRP A 102 -0.48 -14.02 -10.51
C TRP A 102 -0.65 -15.53 -10.72
N GLY A 103 0.43 -16.29 -10.85
CA GLY A 103 0.40 -17.75 -10.97
C GLY A 103 0.03 -18.44 -9.66
N VAL A 104 0.64 -18.02 -8.58
CA VAL A 104 0.32 -18.49 -7.22
C VAL A 104 -0.89 -17.79 -6.62
N ARG A 105 -1.29 -16.65 -7.15
CA ARG A 105 -2.30 -15.73 -6.57
C ARG A 105 -1.86 -15.21 -5.21
N ARG A 106 -0.62 -14.73 -5.13
CA ARG A 106 -0.03 -14.09 -3.96
C ARG A 106 0.11 -12.60 -4.19
N PHE A 107 -0.23 -11.81 -3.18
CA PHE A 107 -0.18 -10.34 -3.21
C PHE A 107 0.41 -9.82 -1.91
N GLU A 108 1.19 -8.74 -1.96
CA GLU A 108 1.71 -8.06 -0.78
C GLU A 108 1.02 -6.71 -0.62
N ILE A 109 0.38 -6.45 0.52
CA ILE A 109 -0.21 -5.15 0.83
C ILE A 109 0.86 -4.26 1.45
N GLY A 110 1.11 -3.11 0.79
CA GLY A 110 1.88 -2.00 1.32
C GLY A 110 0.99 -0.79 1.60
N TYR A 111 1.39 0.06 2.55
CA TYR A 111 0.64 1.26 2.91
C TYR A 111 1.50 2.31 3.61
N TRP A 112 1.04 3.54 3.54
CA TRP A 112 1.47 4.65 4.37
C TRP A 112 0.30 5.61 4.61
N ILE A 113 0.37 6.40 5.67
CA ILE A 113 -0.68 7.35 6.05
C ILE A 113 -0.04 8.68 6.46
N ARG A 114 -0.69 9.81 6.12
CA ARG A 114 -0.24 11.13 6.53
C ARG A 114 -0.35 11.31 8.04
N THR A 115 0.54 12.10 8.61
CA THR A 115 0.69 12.27 10.06
C THR A 115 -0.61 12.68 10.74
N SER A 116 -1.36 13.64 10.20
CA SER A 116 -2.63 14.11 10.77
C SER A 116 -3.79 13.11 10.67
N ALA A 117 -3.60 11.99 9.96
CA ALA A 117 -4.58 10.91 9.84
C ALA A 117 -4.20 9.66 10.66
N GLU A 118 -3.04 9.66 11.33
CA GLU A 118 -2.62 8.55 12.21
C GLU A 118 -3.59 8.35 13.38
N GLY A 119 -3.64 7.12 13.91
CA GLY A 119 -4.39 6.77 15.12
C GLY A 119 -5.91 6.67 14.95
N LYS A 120 -6.46 6.93 13.76
CA LYS A 120 -7.90 6.94 13.48
C LYS A 120 -8.45 5.62 12.91
N GLY A 121 -7.61 4.58 12.79
CA GLY A 121 -8.00 3.28 12.26
C GLY A 121 -8.07 3.21 10.73
N TYR A 122 -7.77 4.26 10.00
CA TYR A 122 -7.86 4.31 8.54
C TYR A 122 -7.00 3.26 7.83
N VAL A 123 -5.79 3.00 8.34
CA VAL A 123 -4.92 1.96 7.74
C VAL A 123 -5.51 0.56 7.93
N VAL A 124 -6.08 0.27 9.11
CA VAL A 124 -6.75 -1.02 9.36
C VAL A 124 -7.95 -1.20 8.42
N GLU A 125 -8.75 -0.16 8.23
CA GLU A 125 -9.88 -0.16 7.29
C GLU A 125 -9.41 -0.37 5.84
N THR A 126 -8.32 0.32 5.43
CA THR A 126 -7.69 0.16 4.12
C THR A 126 -7.19 -1.26 3.88
N VAL A 127 -6.45 -1.83 4.84
CA VAL A 127 -5.89 -3.18 4.73
C VAL A 127 -6.99 -4.23 4.64
N ASN A 128 -8.06 -4.10 5.43
CA ASN A 128 -9.20 -5.01 5.34
C ASN A 128 -9.88 -4.92 3.98
N ALA A 129 -10.14 -3.70 3.46
CA ALA A 129 -10.75 -3.52 2.14
C ALA A 129 -9.90 -4.12 1.00
N LEU A 130 -8.57 -3.95 1.05
CA LEU A 130 -7.66 -4.56 0.08
C LEU A 130 -7.59 -6.08 0.22
N ALA A 131 -7.55 -6.61 1.43
CA ALA A 131 -7.54 -8.06 1.67
C ALA A 131 -8.84 -8.71 1.17
N ASP A 132 -9.99 -8.08 1.44
CA ASP A 132 -11.29 -8.55 0.95
C ASP A 132 -11.34 -8.56 -0.59
N MET A 133 -10.86 -7.50 -1.25
CA MET A 133 -10.71 -7.47 -2.70
C MET A 133 -9.80 -8.61 -3.20
N CYS A 134 -8.65 -8.83 -2.57
CA CYS A 134 -7.74 -9.90 -2.93
C CYS A 134 -8.43 -11.27 -2.89
N PHE A 135 -9.10 -11.59 -1.80
CA PHE A 135 -9.72 -12.90 -1.62
C PHE A 135 -10.98 -13.08 -2.45
N GLN A 136 -11.86 -12.08 -2.48
CA GLN A 136 -13.19 -12.20 -3.09
C GLN A 136 -13.18 -11.97 -4.61
N GLN A 137 -12.30 -11.09 -5.12
CA GLN A 137 -12.30 -10.70 -6.52
C GLN A 137 -11.09 -11.21 -7.30
N LEU A 138 -9.89 -11.22 -6.69
CA LEU A 138 -8.68 -11.68 -7.37
C LEU A 138 -8.36 -13.16 -7.11
N GLY A 139 -9.15 -13.85 -6.27
CA GLY A 139 -8.94 -15.26 -5.93
C GLY A 139 -7.60 -15.51 -5.26
N ALA A 140 -7.17 -14.60 -4.39
CA ALA A 140 -5.92 -14.71 -3.66
C ALA A 140 -5.89 -15.99 -2.83
N ARG A 141 -4.78 -16.70 -2.89
CA ARG A 141 -4.48 -17.82 -1.98
C ARG A 141 -3.68 -17.34 -0.77
N ARG A 142 -2.95 -16.23 -0.96
CA ARG A 142 -2.10 -15.66 0.07
C ARG A 142 -2.01 -14.15 -0.09
N VAL A 143 -2.13 -13.44 1.03
CA VAL A 143 -1.85 -12.01 1.11
C VAL A 143 -0.82 -11.79 2.21
N ASP A 144 0.24 -11.05 1.88
CA ASP A 144 1.33 -10.73 2.78
C ASP A 144 1.29 -9.27 3.20
N ILE A 145 1.80 -8.98 4.40
CA ILE A 145 2.24 -7.65 4.81
C ILE A 145 3.67 -7.80 5.32
N ARG A 146 4.57 -6.98 4.79
CA ARG A 146 5.97 -6.96 5.22
C ARG A 146 6.26 -5.67 5.96
N SER A 147 6.88 -5.78 7.12
CA SER A 147 7.18 -4.64 7.97
C SER A 147 8.53 -4.83 8.65
N ASP A 148 9.29 -3.74 8.72
CA ASP A 148 10.49 -3.70 9.57
C ASP A 148 10.14 -4.17 10.99
N GLU A 149 11.01 -4.98 11.59
CA GLU A 149 10.83 -5.52 12.94
C GLU A 149 10.61 -4.41 13.98
N ASN A 150 11.24 -3.26 13.80
CA ASN A 150 11.16 -2.11 14.69
C ASN A 150 9.93 -1.21 14.41
N ASN A 151 9.24 -1.40 13.28
CA ASN A 151 8.03 -0.65 12.96
C ASN A 151 6.81 -1.23 13.68
N LEU A 152 6.77 -1.07 15.01
CA LEU A 152 5.71 -1.61 15.87
C LEU A 152 4.30 -1.16 15.45
N ARG A 153 4.17 0.03 14.86
CA ARG A 153 2.88 0.54 14.38
C ARG A 153 2.36 -0.26 13.18
N SER A 154 3.22 -0.50 12.19
CA SER A 154 2.87 -1.30 11.02
C SER A 154 2.57 -2.75 11.42
N ARG A 155 3.36 -3.34 12.32
CA ARG A 155 3.12 -4.69 12.87
C ARG A 155 1.76 -4.80 13.55
N ALA A 156 1.42 -3.82 14.40
CA ALA A 156 0.12 -3.78 15.08
C ALA A 156 -1.07 -3.66 14.10
N VAL A 157 -0.89 -3.02 12.94
CA VAL A 157 -1.91 -3.00 11.88
C VAL A 157 -2.11 -4.40 11.31
N ALA A 158 -1.03 -5.10 10.93
CA ALA A 158 -1.11 -6.46 10.40
C ALA A 158 -1.85 -7.40 11.37
N GLU A 159 -1.49 -7.36 12.64
CA GLU A 159 -2.10 -8.19 13.70
C GLU A 159 -3.60 -7.88 13.88
N ARG A 160 -3.98 -6.59 13.92
CA ARG A 160 -5.39 -6.15 14.02
C ARG A 160 -6.24 -6.57 12.82
N CYS A 161 -5.63 -6.69 11.64
CA CYS A 161 -6.29 -7.19 10.43
C CYS A 161 -6.32 -8.73 10.35
N GLY A 162 -5.86 -9.44 11.38
CA GLY A 162 -5.88 -10.90 11.45
C GLY A 162 -4.78 -11.59 10.65
N PHE A 163 -3.73 -10.87 10.26
CA PHE A 163 -2.53 -11.48 9.68
C PHE A 163 -1.70 -12.11 10.80
N LYS A 164 -1.12 -13.27 10.51
CA LYS A 164 -0.25 -14.00 11.44
C LYS A 164 1.21 -13.83 11.06
N LEU A 165 2.08 -13.59 12.04
CA LEU A 165 3.52 -13.57 11.81
C LEU A 165 3.97 -14.98 11.39
N GLU A 166 4.49 -15.12 10.20
CA GLU A 166 5.00 -16.38 9.65
C GLU A 166 6.51 -16.50 9.84
N SER A 167 7.24 -15.42 9.63
CA SER A 167 8.70 -15.41 9.75
C SER A 167 9.26 -14.01 10.00
N ILE A 168 10.52 -13.99 10.48
CA ILE A 168 11.36 -12.79 10.53
C ILE A 168 12.58 -13.08 9.68
N VAL A 169 12.70 -12.38 8.56
CA VAL A 169 13.84 -12.51 7.65
C VAL A 169 14.95 -11.61 8.15
N GLN A 170 16.09 -12.23 8.51
CA GLN A 170 17.23 -11.53 9.06
C GLN A 170 18.00 -10.80 7.95
N ASN A 171 18.47 -9.56 8.23
CA ASN A 171 19.34 -8.77 7.34
C ASN A 171 18.78 -8.67 5.89
N GLU A 172 17.49 -8.53 5.74
CA GLU A 172 16.83 -8.55 4.42
C GLU A 172 17.09 -7.29 3.60
N SER A 173 17.31 -6.17 4.25
CA SER A 173 17.56 -4.89 3.60
C SER A 173 18.42 -3.98 4.48
N LEU A 174 18.78 -2.82 3.95
CA LEU A 174 19.45 -1.77 4.72
C LEU A 174 18.47 -0.64 5.06
N SER A 175 18.65 -0.05 6.24
CA SER A 175 18.00 1.21 6.59
C SER A 175 18.58 2.38 5.79
N ALA A 176 17.98 3.56 5.89
CA ALA A 176 18.53 4.78 5.31
C ALA A 176 19.92 5.15 5.90
N ALA A 177 20.24 4.67 7.09
CA ALA A 177 21.53 4.85 7.75
C ALA A 177 22.57 3.76 7.36
N GLY A 178 22.19 2.80 6.48
CA GLY A 178 23.06 1.69 6.07
C GLY A 178 23.09 0.51 7.05
N GLU A 179 22.25 0.51 8.09
CA GLU A 179 22.19 -0.57 9.07
C GLU A 179 21.30 -1.73 8.57
N PRO A 180 21.69 -3.00 8.83
CA PRO A 180 20.87 -4.15 8.49
C PRO A 180 19.49 -4.09 9.16
N ARG A 181 18.45 -4.48 8.41
CA ARG A 181 17.06 -4.50 8.86
C ARG A 181 16.49 -5.90 8.77
N ASN A 182 15.83 -6.31 9.84
CA ASN A 182 15.04 -7.54 9.86
C ASN A 182 13.61 -7.23 9.40
N MET A 183 13.02 -8.14 8.62
CA MET A 183 11.69 -7.96 8.05
C MET A 183 10.73 -9.01 8.59
N CYS A 184 9.71 -8.57 9.32
CA CYS A 184 8.57 -9.40 9.71
C CYS A 184 7.68 -9.65 8.50
N VAL A 185 7.37 -10.92 8.23
CA VAL A 185 6.43 -11.34 7.19
C VAL A 185 5.15 -11.81 7.87
N TYR A 186 4.09 -11.05 7.70
CA TYR A 186 2.75 -11.37 8.18
C TYR A 186 1.91 -11.92 7.03
N VAL A 187 1.14 -12.96 7.28
CA VAL A 187 0.41 -13.70 6.25
C VAL A 187 -1.05 -13.89 6.62
N LYS A 188 -1.92 -13.77 5.62
CA LYS A 188 -3.32 -14.21 5.67
C LYS A 188 -3.58 -15.11 4.46
N LEU A 189 -4.13 -16.31 4.73
CA LEU A 189 -4.42 -17.28 3.67
C LEU A 189 -5.89 -17.21 3.27
N GLY A 190 -6.15 -17.36 1.97
CA GLY A 190 -7.49 -17.64 1.46
C GLY A 190 -7.93 -19.06 1.85
N LEU A 191 -9.22 -19.24 2.13
CA LEU A 191 -9.85 -20.53 2.40
C LEU A 191 -10.03 -21.32 1.09
#